data_41e71c27f6867bacc5f774d756ee0c5e
#
_entry.id   41e71c27f6867bacc5f774d756ee0c5e
#
_cell.length_a   1.000
_cell.length_b   1.000
_cell.length_c   1.000
_cell.angle_alpha   90.00
_cell.angle_beta   90.00
_cell.angle_gamma   90.00
#
_symmetry.space_group_name_H-M   'P 1'
#
loop_
_entity.id
_entity.type
_entity.pdbx_description
1 polymer ?
#
loop_
_entity_poly.entity_id
_entity_poly.type
_entity_poly.pdbx_seq_one_letter_code
_entity_poly.pdbx_strand_id
1 'polypeptide(L)'
;MRFFCLFDTFVRKICIYENFFVPLQTEMEISSKDEFNLKNIRYMATTQQNPGTLYNALTSGSKIIGTVITDSDMRVDGTIEGDVKCAGKLVIGEQGQVKGTIECQNAEIMGKIEGKIDVKYALALRATSKLQGEIKTGTLMVEPNAVFNGTCTMGDKSVEKK
;
A
#
# COMPACT_ATOMS: atom_id res chain seq x y z
N MET A 1 -38.19 12.11 -28.83
CA MET A 1 -37.45 10.87 -29.00
C MET A 1 -38.37 9.70 -28.74
N ARG A 2 -38.73 8.99 -29.78
CA ARG A 2 -39.57 7.79 -29.66
C ARG A 2 -38.72 6.57 -29.95
N PHE A 3 -38.49 5.75 -28.92
CA PHE A 3 -37.92 4.42 -29.09
C PHE A 3 -39.02 3.43 -29.51
N PHE A 4 -38.87 2.82 -30.66
CA PHE A 4 -39.69 1.67 -31.06
C PHE A 4 -38.84 0.40 -30.93
N CYS A 5 -39.17 -0.45 -29.96
CA CYS A 5 -38.70 -1.83 -29.92
C CYS A 5 -39.76 -2.72 -30.56
N LEU A 6 -39.47 -3.31 -31.70
CA LEU A 6 -40.27 -4.40 -32.27
C LEU A 6 -39.74 -5.72 -31.69
N PHE A 7 -40.62 -6.39 -30.93
CA PHE A 7 -40.41 -7.76 -30.46
C PHE A 7 -40.95 -8.70 -31.53
N ASP A 8 -40.09 -9.39 -32.24
CA ASP A 8 -40.49 -10.51 -33.08
C ASP A 8 -40.07 -11.82 -32.36
N THR A 9 -40.96 -12.81 -32.44
CA THR A 9 -41.01 -14.00 -31.60
C THR A 9 -39.89 -15.02 -31.87
N PHE A 10 -38.88 -14.69 -32.67
CA PHE A 10 -37.78 -15.60 -32.96
C PHE A 10 -36.46 -14.83 -33.11
N VAL A 11 -35.72 -14.76 -31.96
CA VAL A 11 -34.27 -14.78 -31.91
C VAL A 11 -33.47 -13.59 -32.48
N ARG A 12 -33.96 -12.37 -32.58
CA ARG A 12 -33.06 -11.21 -32.78
C ARG A 12 -33.68 -9.90 -32.29
N LYS A 13 -33.11 -9.34 -31.20
CA LYS A 13 -33.37 -7.95 -30.85
C LYS A 13 -32.65 -7.02 -31.83
N ILE A 14 -33.41 -6.27 -32.62
CA ILE A 14 -32.84 -5.26 -33.52
C ILE A 14 -33.28 -3.89 -33.00
N CYS A 15 -32.31 -3.07 -32.62
CA CYS A 15 -32.56 -1.65 -32.34
C CYS A 15 -32.25 -0.84 -33.59
N ILE A 16 -33.23 -0.08 -34.08
CA ILE A 16 -33.07 0.85 -35.20
C ILE A 16 -32.94 2.26 -34.64
N TYR A 17 -31.81 2.87 -34.85
CA TYR A 17 -31.55 4.28 -34.55
C TYR A 17 -31.28 4.99 -35.89
N GLU A 18 -32.18 5.95 -36.23
CA GLU A 18 -32.10 6.85 -37.38
C GLU A 18 -31.17 6.42 -38.54
N ASN A 19 -31.67 5.53 -39.43
CA ASN A 19 -30.99 5.11 -40.67
C ASN A 19 -29.65 4.33 -40.52
N PHE A 20 -29.32 3.80 -39.35
CA PHE A 20 -28.17 2.94 -39.20
C PHE A 20 -28.59 1.56 -38.67
N PHE A 21 -28.32 0.54 -39.46
CA PHE A 21 -28.60 -0.85 -39.11
C PHE A 21 -27.37 -1.40 -38.34
N VAL A 22 -27.51 -1.56 -37.04
CA VAL A 22 -26.46 -2.21 -36.21
C VAL A 22 -26.97 -3.57 -35.76
N PRO A 23 -26.42 -4.66 -36.25
CA PRO A 23 -26.72 -5.98 -35.71
C PRO A 23 -26.06 -6.11 -34.30
N LEU A 24 -26.89 -6.19 -33.27
CA LEU A 24 -26.44 -6.61 -31.94
C LEU A 24 -26.11 -8.12 -31.98
N GLN A 25 -24.90 -8.45 -32.39
CA GLN A 25 -24.33 -9.76 -32.12
C GLN A 25 -23.79 -9.78 -30.70
N THR A 26 -24.61 -10.11 -29.75
CA THR A 26 -24.16 -10.61 -28.44
C THR A 26 -25.24 -11.49 -27.85
N GLU A 27 -25.44 -12.65 -28.41
CA GLU A 27 -25.78 -13.80 -27.58
C GLU A 27 -24.52 -14.69 -27.61
N MET A 28 -23.58 -14.38 -26.74
CA MET A 28 -22.66 -15.38 -26.27
C MET A 28 -23.48 -16.34 -25.42
N GLU A 29 -23.77 -17.52 -25.97
CA GLU A 29 -24.18 -18.65 -25.17
C GLU A 29 -23.07 -18.93 -24.16
N ILE A 30 -23.27 -18.43 -22.92
CA ILE A 30 -22.41 -18.77 -21.79
C ILE A 30 -22.78 -20.21 -21.44
N SER A 31 -22.09 -21.13 -22.08
CA SER A 31 -22.08 -22.53 -21.65
C SER A 31 -21.56 -22.58 -20.22
N SER A 32 -22.16 -23.43 -19.39
CA SER A 32 -21.85 -23.60 -17.96
C SER A 32 -20.39 -23.90 -17.62
N LYS A 33 -19.51 -24.02 -18.65
CA LYS A 33 -18.06 -24.15 -18.52
C LYS A 33 -17.31 -22.82 -18.44
N ASP A 34 -17.93 -21.72 -18.87
CA ASP A 34 -17.27 -20.41 -18.89
C ASP A 34 -17.47 -19.60 -17.60
N GLU A 35 -18.40 -20.03 -16.74
CA GLU A 35 -18.62 -19.41 -15.42
C GLU A 35 -17.41 -19.57 -14.47
N PHE A 36 -16.64 -20.66 -14.66
CA PHE A 36 -15.40 -20.89 -13.91
C PHE A 36 -14.27 -19.94 -14.34
N ASN A 37 -14.29 -19.51 -15.61
CA ASN A 37 -13.24 -18.64 -16.16
C ASN A 37 -13.50 -17.16 -15.81
N LEU A 38 -14.76 -16.72 -15.71
CA LEU A 38 -15.09 -15.35 -15.31
C LEU A 38 -14.76 -15.08 -13.83
N LYS A 39 -14.88 -16.08 -12.96
CA LYS A 39 -14.45 -15.94 -11.55
C LYS A 39 -12.94 -15.76 -11.42
N ASN A 40 -12.16 -16.44 -12.26
CA ASN A 40 -10.71 -16.32 -12.30
C ASN A 40 -10.24 -14.99 -12.93
N ILE A 41 -10.97 -14.46 -13.92
CA ILE A 41 -10.66 -13.16 -14.53
C ILE A 41 -10.95 -12.01 -13.53
N ARG A 42 -11.96 -12.14 -12.69
CA ARG A 42 -12.24 -11.16 -11.62
C ARG A 42 -11.16 -11.14 -10.52
N TYR A 43 -10.51 -12.29 -10.25
CA TYR A 43 -9.40 -12.36 -9.31
C TYR A 43 -8.10 -11.77 -9.87
N MET A 44 -7.91 -11.77 -11.20
CA MET A 44 -6.74 -11.14 -11.81
C MET A 44 -6.87 -9.63 -12.02
N ALA A 45 -8.09 -9.08 -12.00
CA ALA A 45 -8.33 -7.64 -12.21
C ALA A 45 -8.16 -6.78 -10.95
N THR A 46 -7.87 -7.38 -9.78
CA THR A 46 -7.74 -6.64 -8.51
C THR A 46 -6.30 -6.37 -8.12
N THR A 47 -5.33 -6.74 -8.96
CA THR A 47 -3.96 -6.29 -8.79
C THR A 47 -3.71 -5.09 -9.71
N GLN A 48 -4.40 -3.98 -9.48
CA GLN A 48 -3.89 -2.70 -9.95
C GLN A 48 -2.66 -2.38 -9.11
N GLN A 49 -1.55 -2.95 -9.51
CA GLN A 49 -0.25 -2.40 -9.18
C GLN A 49 -0.19 -1.05 -9.88
N ASN A 50 -0.27 0.02 -9.12
CA ASN A 50 0.08 1.34 -9.61
C ASN A 50 1.49 1.28 -10.20
N PRO A 51 1.69 1.46 -11.51
CA PRO A 51 3.03 1.50 -12.07
C PRO A 51 3.61 2.87 -11.77
N GLY A 52 4.41 3.01 -10.73
CA GLY A 52 5.05 4.30 -10.53
C GLY A 52 5.91 4.50 -9.29
N THR A 53 5.79 3.69 -8.27
CA THR A 53 6.69 3.81 -7.12
C THR A 53 7.44 2.51 -6.93
N LEU A 54 8.72 2.51 -7.34
CA LEU A 54 9.65 1.46 -6.98
C LEU A 54 9.89 1.58 -5.46
N TYR A 55 9.24 0.75 -4.70
CA TYR A 55 9.49 0.62 -3.27
C TYR A 55 10.02 -0.78 -2.97
N ASN A 56 10.96 -0.85 -2.03
CA ASN A 56 11.43 -2.12 -1.52
C ASN A 56 10.43 -2.65 -0.50
N ALA A 57 10.05 -3.91 -0.61
CA ALA A 57 9.12 -4.53 0.32
C ALA A 57 9.70 -5.79 0.96
N LEU A 58 9.70 -5.83 2.29
CA LEU A 58 9.96 -7.03 3.06
C LEU A 58 8.63 -7.61 3.51
N THR A 59 8.26 -8.74 2.95
CA THR A 59 6.97 -9.40 3.25
C THR A 59 6.97 -10.10 4.61
N SER A 60 5.78 -10.33 5.15
CA SER A 60 5.60 -11.07 6.40
C SER A 60 6.22 -12.47 6.33
N GLY A 61 6.80 -12.93 7.44
CA GLY A 61 7.53 -14.20 7.49
C GLY A 61 8.99 -14.12 7.07
N SER A 62 9.44 -13.00 6.49
CA SER A 62 10.85 -12.77 6.20
C SER A 62 11.57 -12.17 7.39
N LYS A 63 12.81 -12.61 7.62
CA LYS A 63 13.68 -12.07 8.68
C LYS A 63 15.01 -11.63 8.10
N ILE A 64 15.44 -10.41 8.45
CA ILE A 64 16.76 -9.87 8.11
C ILE A 64 17.52 -9.66 9.41
N ILE A 65 18.77 -10.08 9.43
CA ILE A 65 19.69 -9.82 10.55
C ILE A 65 20.91 -9.12 9.97
N GLY A 66 21.16 -7.90 10.43
CA GLY A 66 22.27 -7.07 9.96
C GLY A 66 21.86 -5.68 9.55
N THR A 67 22.63 -5.07 8.65
CA THR A 67 22.38 -3.68 8.19
C THR A 67 21.65 -3.67 6.86
N VAL A 68 20.56 -2.92 6.79
CA VAL A 68 19.78 -2.69 5.57
C VAL A 68 19.98 -1.24 5.14
N ILE A 69 20.43 -1.03 3.92
CA ILE A 69 20.61 0.31 3.34
C ILE A 69 19.75 0.40 2.07
N THR A 70 18.93 1.44 1.97
CA THR A 70 18.11 1.69 0.79
C THR A 70 18.03 3.18 0.49
N ASP A 71 18.12 3.53 -0.79
CA ASP A 71 18.00 4.91 -1.27
C ASP A 71 16.57 5.29 -1.68
N SER A 72 15.66 4.32 -1.74
CA SER A 72 14.25 4.49 -2.09
C SER A 72 13.34 4.17 -0.91
N ASP A 73 12.03 4.38 -1.10
CA ASP A 73 11.03 4.04 -0.11
C ASP A 73 11.04 2.55 0.21
N MET A 74 10.80 2.20 1.46
CA MET A 74 10.80 0.82 1.93
C MET A 74 9.57 0.52 2.79
N ARG A 75 8.95 -0.63 2.51
CA ARG A 75 7.88 -1.20 3.33
C ARG A 75 8.36 -2.47 4.03
N VAL A 76 8.12 -2.57 5.32
CA VAL A 76 8.55 -3.68 6.17
C VAL A 76 7.33 -4.30 6.84
N ASP A 77 6.93 -5.48 6.38
CA ASP A 77 5.92 -6.31 7.03
C ASP A 77 6.55 -7.55 7.71
N GLY A 78 7.87 -7.71 7.60
CA GLY A 78 8.67 -8.77 8.22
C GLY A 78 9.39 -8.35 9.49
N THR A 79 10.40 -9.12 9.88
CA THR A 79 11.24 -8.85 11.05
C THR A 79 12.63 -8.37 10.63
N ILE A 80 13.12 -7.29 11.21
CA ILE A 80 14.48 -6.80 11.02
C ILE A 80 15.16 -6.71 12.40
N GLU A 81 16.34 -7.31 12.52
CA GLU A 81 17.21 -7.20 13.69
C GLU A 81 18.53 -6.56 13.25
N GLY A 82 18.73 -5.29 13.57
CA GLY A 82 19.94 -4.53 13.23
C GLY A 82 19.66 -3.11 12.80
N ASP A 83 20.53 -2.55 11.94
CA ASP A 83 20.45 -1.15 11.54
C ASP A 83 19.71 -0.99 10.20
N VAL A 84 18.78 -0.05 10.13
CA VAL A 84 18.04 0.29 8.91
C VAL A 84 18.32 1.73 8.53
N LYS A 85 18.89 1.94 7.35
CA LYS A 85 19.15 3.27 6.77
C LYS A 85 18.32 3.43 5.49
N CYS A 86 17.37 4.34 5.52
CA CYS A 86 16.48 4.61 4.41
C CYS A 86 16.57 6.09 4.01
N ALA A 87 17.00 6.37 2.80
CA ALA A 87 17.03 7.75 2.30
C ALA A 87 15.65 8.28 1.88
N GLY A 88 14.62 7.42 1.82
CA GLY A 88 13.24 7.74 1.51
C GLY A 88 12.30 7.63 2.70
N LYS A 89 11.04 7.24 2.41
CA LYS A 89 10.00 6.97 3.39
C LYS A 89 10.08 5.50 3.85
N LEU A 90 10.13 5.28 5.15
CA LEU A 90 10.04 3.96 5.76
C LEU A 90 8.61 3.71 6.27
N VAL A 91 7.97 2.65 5.82
CA VAL A 91 6.65 2.21 6.28
C VAL A 91 6.78 0.87 6.97
N ILE A 92 6.44 0.80 8.26
CA ILE A 92 6.41 -0.45 9.01
C ILE A 92 4.96 -0.88 9.16
N GLY A 93 4.60 -1.99 8.52
CA GLY A 93 3.25 -2.53 8.57
C GLY A 93 2.90 -3.16 9.92
N GLU A 94 1.64 -3.53 10.12
CA GLU A 94 1.13 -4.06 11.40
C GLU A 94 1.83 -5.35 11.86
N GLN A 95 2.29 -6.17 10.92
CA GLN A 95 3.04 -7.40 11.19
C GLN A 95 4.56 -7.15 11.32
N GLY A 96 4.99 -5.94 10.95
CA GLY A 96 6.39 -5.55 10.97
C GLY A 96 6.95 -5.46 12.39
N GLN A 97 8.15 -6.01 12.58
CA GLN A 97 8.91 -5.88 13.81
C GLN A 97 10.32 -5.42 13.47
N VAL A 98 10.78 -4.36 14.13
CA VAL A 98 12.16 -3.89 13.98
C VAL A 98 12.81 -3.76 15.33
N LYS A 99 14.00 -4.37 15.47
CA LYS A 99 14.83 -4.27 16.66
C LYS A 99 16.19 -3.71 16.28
N GLY A 100 16.54 -2.54 16.80
CA GLY A 100 17.81 -1.89 16.55
C GLY A 100 17.70 -0.42 16.24
N THR A 101 18.54 0.08 15.32
CA THR A 101 18.60 1.51 14.97
C THR A 101 17.93 1.76 13.63
N ILE A 102 17.09 2.78 13.56
CA ILE A 102 16.43 3.22 12.32
C ILE A 102 16.85 4.65 12.02
N GLU A 103 17.38 4.89 10.83
CA GLU A 103 17.68 6.21 10.30
C GLU A 103 16.90 6.42 8.99
N CYS A 104 16.00 7.39 8.94
CA CYS A 104 15.22 7.67 7.72
C CYS A 104 14.80 9.14 7.61
N GLN A 105 14.30 9.52 6.44
CA GLN A 105 13.78 10.89 6.24
C GLN A 105 12.37 11.04 6.79
N ASN A 106 11.49 10.11 6.47
CA ASN A 106 10.12 10.06 6.96
C ASN A 106 9.80 8.63 7.41
N ALA A 107 9.01 8.47 8.47
CA ALA A 107 8.58 7.16 8.94
C ALA A 107 7.08 7.11 9.23
N GLU A 108 6.48 5.99 8.87
CA GLU A 108 5.10 5.65 9.23
C GLU A 108 5.09 4.27 9.88
N ILE A 109 4.62 4.20 11.13
CA ILE A 109 4.74 3.00 11.95
C ILE A 109 3.36 2.49 12.35
N MET A 110 3.06 1.24 11.99
CA MET A 110 1.86 0.50 12.38
C MET A 110 2.20 -0.72 13.26
N GLY A 111 3.46 -1.18 13.18
CA GLY A 111 3.94 -2.39 13.86
C GLY A 111 4.67 -2.13 15.17
N LYS A 112 5.59 -3.06 15.50
CA LYS A 112 6.39 -3.00 16.72
C LYS A 112 7.82 -2.56 16.44
N ILE A 113 8.34 -1.64 17.27
CA ILE A 113 9.73 -1.21 17.20
C ILE A 113 10.33 -1.21 18.58
N GLU A 114 11.52 -1.78 18.69
CA GLU A 114 12.34 -1.78 19.89
C GLU A 114 13.74 -1.22 19.55
N GLY A 115 14.09 -0.06 20.09
CA GLY A 115 15.41 0.53 19.89
C GLY A 115 15.43 2.02 19.66
N LYS A 116 16.31 2.49 18.77
CA LYS A 116 16.53 3.91 18.51
C LYS A 116 16.02 4.30 17.11
N ILE A 117 15.29 5.40 17.03
CA ILE A 117 14.73 5.92 15.77
C ILE A 117 15.21 7.36 15.58
N ASP A 118 15.89 7.62 14.49
CA ASP A 118 16.28 8.96 14.03
C ASP A 118 15.53 9.28 12.72
N VAL A 119 14.55 10.15 12.78
CA VAL A 119 13.76 10.59 11.64
C VAL A 119 14.02 12.06 11.37
N LYS A 120 14.45 12.37 10.17
CA LYS A 120 14.86 13.73 9.83
C LYS A 120 13.69 14.73 9.82
N TYR A 121 12.55 14.33 9.25
CA TYR A 121 11.39 15.23 9.07
C TYR A 121 10.20 14.82 9.92
N ALA A 122 9.44 13.83 9.50
CA ALA A 122 8.18 13.48 10.13
C ALA A 122 8.07 11.99 10.49
N LEU A 123 7.65 11.73 11.72
CA LEU A 123 7.33 10.41 12.23
C LEU A 123 5.83 10.34 12.53
N ALA A 124 5.12 9.37 11.93
CA ALA A 124 3.72 9.09 12.19
C ALA A 124 3.57 7.73 12.89
N LEU A 125 3.02 7.75 14.10
CA LEU A 125 2.65 6.56 14.85
C LEU A 125 1.16 6.30 14.65
N ARG A 126 0.80 5.19 14.00
CA ARG A 126 -0.58 4.78 13.78
C ARG A 126 -1.15 4.05 14.99
N ALA A 127 -2.47 3.92 15.03
CA ALA A 127 -3.22 3.37 16.17
C ALA A 127 -2.75 1.97 16.65
N THR A 128 -2.19 1.15 15.77
CA THR A 128 -1.70 -0.21 16.09
C THR A 128 -0.23 -0.25 16.50
N SER A 129 0.47 0.90 16.44
CA SER A 129 1.91 0.97 16.68
C SER A 129 2.27 0.75 18.16
N LYS A 130 3.35 0.00 18.37
CA LYS A 130 3.97 -0.18 19.67
C LYS A 130 5.45 0.16 19.54
N LEU A 131 5.86 1.25 20.15
CA LEU A 131 7.23 1.72 20.10
C LEU A 131 7.84 1.74 21.49
N GLN A 132 9.04 1.16 21.61
CA GLN A 132 9.79 1.11 22.85
C GLN A 132 11.23 1.54 22.60
N GLY A 133 11.64 2.66 23.19
CA GLY A 133 13.01 3.16 23.07
C GLY A 133 13.13 4.67 22.89
N GLU A 134 14.16 5.11 22.16
CA GLU A 134 14.50 6.52 21.97
C GLU A 134 14.10 7.00 20.57
N ILE A 135 13.37 8.11 20.51
CA ILE A 135 12.97 8.76 19.25
C ILE A 135 13.69 10.10 19.12
N LYS A 136 14.24 10.38 17.94
CA LYS A 136 14.63 11.72 17.49
C LYS A 136 13.88 12.05 16.21
N THR A 137 13.12 13.14 16.21
CA THR A 137 12.34 13.55 15.02
C THR A 137 12.13 15.04 14.98
N GLY A 138 11.95 15.60 13.79
CA GLY A 138 11.53 17.00 13.62
C GLY A 138 10.06 17.18 13.99
N THR A 139 9.18 16.30 13.49
CA THR A 139 7.74 16.35 13.76
C THR A 139 7.25 14.97 14.18
N LEU A 140 6.47 14.89 15.25
CA LEU A 140 5.84 13.67 15.72
C LEU A 140 4.32 13.78 15.62
N MET A 141 3.71 12.82 14.93
CA MET A 141 2.26 12.64 14.86
C MET A 141 1.90 11.31 15.52
N VAL A 142 1.01 11.33 16.51
CA VAL A 142 0.58 10.13 17.25
C VAL A 142 -0.92 9.99 17.12
N GLU A 143 -1.38 8.88 16.59
CA GLU A 143 -2.81 8.55 16.53
C GLU A 143 -3.32 7.99 17.87
N PRO A 144 -4.63 8.09 18.13
CA PRO A 144 -5.24 7.45 19.30
C PRO A 144 -4.95 5.94 19.32
N ASN A 145 -4.70 5.40 20.53
CA ASN A 145 -4.33 4.00 20.80
C ASN A 145 -2.89 3.59 20.41
N ALA A 146 -2.07 4.47 19.85
CA ALA A 146 -0.66 4.20 19.69
C ALA A 146 0.03 4.11 21.07
N VAL A 147 0.90 3.13 21.24
CA VAL A 147 1.65 2.94 22.50
C VAL A 147 3.09 3.36 22.27
N PHE A 148 3.53 4.36 23.04
CA PHE A 148 4.90 4.81 23.04
C PHE A 148 5.47 4.76 24.47
N ASN A 149 6.56 4.00 24.63
CA ASN A 149 7.32 3.89 25.85
C ASN A 149 8.78 4.28 25.62
N GLY A 150 9.20 5.42 26.14
CA GLY A 150 10.58 5.86 25.98
C GLY A 150 10.75 7.36 26.01
N THR A 151 11.85 7.83 25.48
CA THR A 151 12.20 9.25 25.39
C THR A 151 12.03 9.74 23.95
N CYS A 152 11.43 10.91 23.79
CA CYS A 152 11.31 11.58 22.51
C CYS A 152 12.04 12.92 22.57
N THR A 153 13.00 13.10 21.67
CA THR A 153 13.68 14.38 21.48
C THR A 153 13.20 14.97 20.16
N MET A 154 12.47 16.06 20.26
CA MET A 154 12.07 16.85 19.11
C MET A 154 13.03 18.03 18.98
N GLY A 155 13.79 18.07 17.92
CA GLY A 155 14.73 19.14 17.64
C GLY A 155 14.60 19.57 16.21
N ASP A 156 14.45 20.87 16.01
CA ASP A 156 14.59 21.49 14.70
C ASP A 156 16.07 21.31 14.28
N LYS A 157 16.37 20.31 13.45
CA LYS A 157 17.59 20.36 12.68
C LYS A 157 17.36 21.44 11.62
N SER A 158 17.57 22.69 12.03
CA SER A 158 17.65 23.80 11.11
C SER A 158 18.51 23.37 9.92
N VAL A 159 17.89 23.48 8.75
CA VAL A 159 18.50 23.28 7.44
C VAL A 159 19.84 24.03 7.46
N GLU A 160 20.95 23.33 7.54
CA GLU A 160 22.23 23.91 7.16
C GLU A 160 22.10 24.26 5.67
N LYS A 161 21.78 25.52 5.41
CA LYS A 161 21.97 26.14 4.09
C LYS A 161 23.46 26.12 3.80
N LYS A 162 23.82 25.25 2.87
CA LYS A 162 25.11 25.33 2.20
C LYS A 162 24.98 26.25 1.00
#